data_ee6eb60a47e3930f754c9e6d2b1c7e4c
#
_entry.id   ee6eb60a47e3930f754c9e6d2b1c7e4c
#
_cell.length_a   1.000
_cell.length_b   1.000
_cell.length_c   1.000
_cell.angle_alpha   90.00
_cell.angle_beta   90.00
_cell.angle_gamma   90.00
#
_symmetry.space_group_name_H-M   'P 1'
#
loop_
_entity.id
_entity.type
_entity.pdbx_description
1 polymer ?
#
loop_
_entity_poly.entity_id
_entity_poly.type
_entity_poly.pdbx_seq_one_letter_code
_entity_poly.pdbx_strand_id
1 'polypeptide(L)'
;MLIEPRSGRRLMNQINVVPYIDVMLVLLVIFMITAPLINPGQIELPSVGKTSDPPVLPMEVSIRTDGSLWLRDRARSMQESRVSRNQLVAAIRQKQKQNPEQAVVISADKDVRYESVLEVMDMLQQNQVRKVGLLAKPRSP
;
A
#
# COMPACT_ATOMS: atom_id res chain seq x y z
N MET A 1 -52.58 15.95 -54.07
CA MET A 1 -51.61 14.98 -53.68
C MET A 1 -50.70 15.54 -52.63
N LEU A 2 -50.80 14.98 -51.50
CA LEU A 2 -50.09 15.52 -50.35
C LEU A 2 -48.97 14.57 -49.97
N ILE A 3 -47.79 15.12 -49.84
CA ILE A 3 -46.63 14.39 -49.36
C ILE A 3 -46.48 14.70 -47.89
N GLU A 4 -46.63 13.69 -47.08
CA GLU A 4 -46.44 13.83 -45.64
C GLU A 4 -44.98 14.02 -45.28
N PRO A 5 -44.64 14.93 -44.40
CA PRO A 5 -43.32 15.11 -43.94
C PRO A 5 -42.89 13.92 -43.09
N ARG A 6 -41.74 13.37 -43.41
CA ARG A 6 -41.15 12.22 -42.70
C ARG A 6 -40.22 12.63 -41.56
N SER A 7 -40.52 13.75 -40.94
CA SER A 7 -39.65 14.30 -39.89
C SER A 7 -39.57 13.45 -38.63
N GLY A 8 -40.58 12.59 -38.38
CA GLY A 8 -40.61 11.78 -37.15
C GLY A 8 -39.49 10.74 -37.04
N ARG A 9 -39.00 10.27 -38.17
CA ARG A 9 -37.92 9.25 -38.19
C ARG A 9 -36.57 9.80 -37.75
N ARG A 10 -36.31 11.08 -37.99
CA ARG A 10 -35.04 11.73 -37.58
C ARG A 10 -34.96 11.90 -36.08
N LEU A 11 -36.08 12.11 -35.41
CA LEU A 11 -36.13 12.24 -33.97
C LEU A 11 -35.76 10.94 -33.26
N MET A 12 -36.13 9.79 -33.81
CA MET A 12 -35.79 8.49 -33.24
C MET A 12 -34.29 8.21 -33.30
N ASN A 13 -33.60 8.64 -34.35
CA ASN A 13 -32.17 8.47 -34.47
C ASN A 13 -31.39 9.28 -33.44
N GLN A 14 -31.88 10.43 -33.04
CA GLN A 14 -31.29 11.26 -32.01
C GLN A 14 -31.49 10.66 -30.61
N ILE A 15 -32.63 10.02 -30.36
CA ILE A 15 -32.94 9.36 -29.11
C ILE A 15 -31.99 8.17 -28.86
N ASN A 16 -31.55 7.48 -29.91
CA ASN A 16 -30.67 6.33 -29.79
C ASN A 16 -29.27 6.67 -29.22
N VAL A 17 -28.84 7.92 -29.28
CA VAL A 17 -27.57 8.34 -28.73
C VAL A 17 -27.64 8.52 -27.20
N VAL A 18 -28.80 8.93 -26.69
CA VAL A 18 -29.01 9.22 -25.27
C VAL A 18 -28.75 7.96 -24.40
N PRO A 19 -29.28 6.77 -24.74
CA PRO A 19 -28.97 5.56 -23.94
C PRO A 19 -27.50 5.18 -23.95
N TYR A 20 -26.79 5.44 -25.02
CA TYR A 20 -25.34 5.21 -25.08
C TYR A 20 -24.58 6.11 -24.12
N ILE A 21 -24.93 7.39 -24.11
CA ILE A 21 -24.30 8.34 -23.21
C ILE A 21 -24.57 7.94 -21.76
N ASP A 22 -25.77 7.52 -21.43
CA ASP A 22 -26.16 7.12 -20.09
C ASP A 22 -25.36 5.91 -19.62
N VAL A 23 -25.24 4.88 -20.47
CA VAL A 23 -24.46 3.67 -20.16
C VAL A 23 -22.98 4.03 -19.95
N MET A 24 -22.43 4.86 -20.82
CA MET A 24 -21.03 5.29 -20.67
C MET A 24 -20.80 6.10 -19.41
N LEU A 25 -21.73 6.96 -19.07
CA LEU A 25 -21.65 7.78 -17.87
C LEU A 25 -21.75 6.92 -16.61
N VAL A 26 -22.65 5.95 -16.58
CA VAL A 26 -22.80 5.01 -15.47
C VAL A 26 -21.54 4.17 -15.31
N LEU A 27 -20.98 3.67 -16.39
CA LEU A 27 -19.73 2.91 -16.34
C LEU A 27 -18.57 3.77 -15.84
N LEU A 28 -18.50 5.01 -16.28
CA LEU A 28 -17.48 5.95 -15.81
C LEU A 28 -17.58 6.17 -14.31
N VAL A 29 -18.79 6.38 -13.81
CA VAL A 29 -19.03 6.57 -12.37
C VAL A 29 -18.67 5.33 -11.58
N ILE A 30 -19.04 4.14 -12.07
CA ILE A 30 -18.69 2.87 -11.43
C ILE A 30 -17.18 2.71 -11.34
N PHE A 31 -16.46 2.95 -12.41
CA PHE A 31 -14.99 2.88 -12.41
C PHE A 31 -14.37 3.93 -11.50
N MET A 32 -14.96 5.11 -11.43
CA MET A 32 -14.48 6.16 -10.54
C MET A 32 -14.63 5.78 -9.07
N ILE A 33 -15.71 5.11 -8.71
CA ILE A 33 -15.96 4.68 -7.34
C ILE A 33 -15.08 3.48 -6.97
N THR A 34 -14.89 2.55 -7.89
CA THR A 34 -14.11 1.33 -7.62
C THR A 34 -12.61 1.53 -7.70
N ALA A 35 -12.13 2.53 -8.44
CA ALA A 35 -10.71 2.80 -8.59
C ALA A 35 -9.99 3.06 -7.24
N PRO A 36 -10.56 3.80 -6.29
CA PRO A 36 -9.89 4.02 -5.00
C PRO A 36 -9.81 2.79 -4.11
N LEU A 37 -10.49 1.71 -4.43
CA LEU A 37 -10.43 0.47 -3.66
C LEU A 37 -9.14 -0.31 -3.91
N ILE A 38 -8.39 0.08 -4.91
CA ILE A 38 -7.06 -0.45 -5.10
C ILE A 38 -6.14 0.31 -4.14
N ASN A 39 -5.91 -0.29 -2.99
CA ASN A 39 -4.93 0.23 -2.06
C ASN A 39 -3.53 -0.05 -2.61
N PRO A 40 -2.80 0.95 -3.10
CA PRO A 40 -1.46 0.72 -3.67
C PRO A 40 -0.41 0.35 -2.61
N GLY A 41 -0.81 0.18 -1.37
CA GLY A 41 0.11 -0.15 -0.28
C GLY A 41 0.06 -1.60 0.19
N GLN A 42 -0.84 -2.41 -0.34
CA GLN A 42 -0.80 -3.83 -0.05
C GLN A 42 0.07 -4.51 -1.08
N ILE A 43 1.35 -4.55 -0.77
CA ILE A 43 2.19 -5.58 -1.38
C ILE A 43 1.65 -6.87 -0.79
N GLU A 44 0.85 -7.57 -1.55
CA GLU A 44 0.61 -8.96 -1.23
C GLU A 44 1.98 -9.61 -1.18
N LEU A 45 2.42 -9.91 0.02
CA LEU A 45 3.52 -10.84 0.18
C LEU A 45 3.11 -12.06 -0.63
N PRO A 46 3.85 -12.42 -1.67
CA PRO A 46 3.53 -13.65 -2.36
C PRO A 46 3.46 -14.73 -1.29
N SER A 47 2.27 -15.24 -1.10
CA SER A 47 2.12 -16.42 -0.30
C SER A 47 2.88 -17.50 -1.03
N VAL A 48 4.13 -17.63 -0.68
CA VAL A 48 4.96 -18.73 -1.15
C VAL A 48 4.28 -19.96 -0.60
N GLY A 49 3.56 -20.64 -1.48
CA GLY A 49 2.72 -21.72 -1.07
C GLY A 49 3.54 -22.76 -0.32
N LYS A 50 2.93 -23.25 0.73
CA LYS A 50 3.25 -24.53 1.36
C LYS A 50 4.70 -24.70 1.78
N THR A 51 5.27 -23.75 2.46
CA THR A 51 6.32 -24.08 3.40
C THR A 51 5.65 -24.38 4.72
N SER A 52 5.94 -25.55 5.24
CA SER A 52 5.45 -25.98 6.53
C SER A 52 6.05 -25.18 7.70
N ASP A 53 6.80 -24.14 7.40
CA ASP A 53 7.36 -23.27 8.41
C ASP A 53 6.36 -22.19 8.79
N PRO A 54 6.18 -21.92 10.08
CA PRO A 54 5.30 -20.85 10.50
C PRO A 54 5.75 -19.52 9.91
N PRO A 55 4.82 -18.64 9.51
CA PRO A 55 5.19 -17.34 8.95
C PRO A 55 6.03 -16.57 9.97
N VAL A 56 7.18 -16.12 9.54
CA VAL A 56 8.06 -15.31 10.39
C VAL A 56 7.41 -13.93 10.57
N LEU A 57 7.18 -13.56 11.81
CA LEU A 57 6.61 -12.27 12.12
C LEU A 57 7.61 -11.17 11.75
N PRO A 58 7.16 -10.12 11.06
CA PRO A 58 8.06 -9.04 10.66
C PRO A 58 8.50 -8.21 11.86
N MET A 59 9.70 -7.66 11.75
CA MET A 59 10.14 -6.60 12.65
C MET A 59 9.54 -5.27 12.19
N GLU A 60 9.02 -4.51 13.11
CA GLU A 60 8.43 -3.21 12.80
C GLU A 60 9.34 -2.08 13.26
N VAL A 61 9.69 -1.23 12.32
CA VAL A 61 10.47 -0.01 12.60
C VAL A 61 9.51 1.17 12.49
N SER A 62 9.31 1.88 13.60
CA SER A 62 8.46 3.06 13.62
C SER A 62 9.30 4.32 13.61
N ILE A 63 8.98 5.25 12.72
CA ILE A 63 9.61 6.55 12.64
C ILE A 63 8.62 7.58 13.18
N ARG A 64 9.01 8.28 14.21
CA ARG A 64 8.17 9.33 14.79
C ARG A 64 8.50 10.70 14.22
N THR A 65 7.63 11.67 14.48
CA THR A 65 7.75 13.04 13.98
C THR A 65 9.02 13.75 14.41
N ASP A 66 9.58 13.39 15.55
CA ASP A 66 10.85 13.92 16.05
C ASP A 66 12.09 13.26 15.42
N GLY A 67 11.88 12.35 14.49
CA GLY A 67 12.97 11.60 13.86
C GLY A 67 13.47 10.41 14.65
N SER A 68 12.90 10.10 15.80
CA SER A 68 13.30 8.95 16.60
C SER A 68 12.85 7.65 15.96
N LEU A 69 13.69 6.64 16.08
CA LEU A 69 13.44 5.31 15.58
C LEU A 69 13.02 4.40 16.73
N TRP A 70 11.96 3.64 16.50
CA TRP A 70 11.42 2.70 17.47
C TRP A 70 11.35 1.33 16.83
N LEU A 71 11.78 0.33 17.55
CA LEU A 71 11.81 -1.03 17.05
C LEU A 71 10.87 -1.89 17.87
N ARG A 72 10.04 -2.63 17.17
CA ARG A 72 9.15 -3.65 17.75
C ARG A 72 9.44 -4.99 17.10
N ASP A 73 9.84 -5.95 17.90
CA ASP A 73 9.97 -7.33 17.46
C ASP A 73 8.72 -8.09 17.89
N ARG A 74 7.84 -8.34 16.94
CA ARG A 74 6.57 -9.01 17.22
C ARG A 74 6.74 -10.43 17.70
N ALA A 75 7.86 -11.06 17.40
CA ALA A 75 8.15 -12.42 17.85
C ALA A 75 8.56 -12.49 19.32
N ARG A 76 9.14 -11.43 19.86
CA ARG A 76 9.61 -11.39 21.24
C ARG A 76 8.68 -10.66 22.17
N SER A 77 8.27 -9.46 21.79
CA SER A 77 7.39 -8.66 22.65
C SER A 77 6.60 -7.68 21.81
N MET A 78 5.44 -7.28 22.33
CA MET A 78 4.60 -6.25 21.73
C MET A 78 5.09 -4.83 22.04
N GLN A 79 6.16 -4.69 22.83
CA GLN A 79 6.62 -3.39 23.26
C GLN A 79 7.61 -2.80 22.28
N GLU A 80 7.43 -1.52 21.98
CA GLU A 80 8.38 -0.76 21.20
C GLU A 80 9.48 -0.22 22.10
N SER A 81 10.71 -0.29 21.62
CA SER A 81 11.85 0.29 22.28
C SER A 81 12.53 1.31 21.37
N ARG A 82 12.93 2.44 21.96
CA ARG A 82 13.67 3.43 21.21
C ARG A 82 15.08 2.92 20.91
N VAL A 83 15.49 3.04 19.66
CA VAL A 83 16.80 2.55 19.23
C VAL A 83 17.51 3.62 18.41
N SER A 84 18.82 3.65 18.47
CA SER A 84 19.64 4.43 17.56
C SER A 84 19.80 3.70 16.23
N ARG A 85 20.31 4.40 15.23
CA ARG A 85 20.57 3.79 13.92
C ARG A 85 21.49 2.57 14.03
N ASN A 86 22.55 2.68 14.82
CA ASN A 86 23.48 1.60 15.01
C ASN A 86 22.86 0.41 15.73
N GLN A 87 22.03 0.67 16.73
CA GLN A 87 21.30 -0.37 17.45
C GLN A 87 20.29 -1.07 16.55
N LEU A 88 19.61 -0.31 15.70
CA LEU A 88 18.67 -0.85 14.74
C LEU A 88 19.35 -1.80 13.76
N VAL A 89 20.46 -1.36 13.17
CA VAL A 89 21.24 -2.18 12.24
C VAL A 89 21.73 -3.46 12.90
N ALA A 90 22.25 -3.36 14.12
CA ALA A 90 22.72 -4.51 14.87
C ALA A 90 21.60 -5.51 15.15
N ALA A 91 20.44 -5.03 15.57
CA ALA A 91 19.28 -5.87 15.84
C ALA A 91 18.78 -6.59 14.59
N ILE A 92 18.72 -5.88 13.47
CA ILE A 92 18.28 -6.45 12.20
C ILE A 92 19.27 -7.50 11.70
N ARG A 93 20.56 -7.22 11.77
CA ARG A 93 21.60 -8.19 11.38
C ARG A 93 21.54 -9.47 12.22
N GLN A 94 21.32 -9.32 13.51
CA GLN A 94 21.20 -10.46 14.40
C GLN A 94 20.00 -11.33 14.03
N LYS A 95 18.86 -10.70 13.72
CA LYS A 95 17.67 -11.43 13.27
C LYS A 95 17.89 -12.12 11.94
N GLN A 96 18.56 -11.47 11.01
CA GLN A 96 18.84 -12.07 9.70
C GLN A 96 19.77 -13.27 9.78
N LYS A 97 20.69 -13.29 10.74
CA LYS A 97 21.54 -14.46 10.97
C LYS A 97 20.70 -15.65 11.42
N GLN A 98 19.69 -15.41 12.22
CA GLN A 98 18.78 -16.46 12.68
C GLN A 98 17.81 -16.88 11.57
N ASN A 99 17.36 -15.91 10.75
CA ASN A 99 16.44 -16.16 9.67
C ASN A 99 16.73 -15.22 8.50
N PRO A 100 17.33 -15.73 7.40
CA PRO A 100 17.67 -14.90 6.24
C PRO A 100 16.48 -14.26 5.54
N GLU A 101 15.27 -14.78 5.77
CA GLU A 101 14.05 -14.28 5.16
C GLU A 101 13.28 -13.30 6.05
N GLN A 102 13.92 -12.82 7.10
CA GLN A 102 13.29 -11.88 8.02
C GLN A 102 12.82 -10.63 7.28
N ALA A 103 11.54 -10.35 7.37
CA ALA A 103 10.94 -9.15 6.80
C ALA A 103 11.01 -8.01 7.82
N VAL A 104 11.17 -6.80 7.31
CA VAL A 104 11.15 -5.57 8.09
C VAL A 104 10.07 -4.67 7.53
N VAL A 105 9.21 -4.16 8.38
CA VAL A 105 8.13 -3.25 8.00
C VAL A 105 8.42 -1.88 8.61
N ILE A 106 8.36 -0.86 7.79
CA ILE A 106 8.56 0.52 8.21
C ILE A 106 7.20 1.16 8.40
N SER A 107 6.96 1.67 9.59
CA SER A 107 5.76 2.44 9.93
C SER A 107 6.17 3.87 10.24
N ALA A 108 5.57 4.83 9.58
CA ALA A 108 5.88 6.24 9.78
C ALA A 108 4.62 6.98 10.20
N ASP A 109 4.77 7.91 11.13
CA ASP A 109 3.68 8.80 11.48
C ASP A 109 3.38 9.75 10.33
N LYS A 110 2.17 10.26 10.33
CA LYS A 110 1.63 11.11 9.25
C LYS A 110 2.53 12.31 8.93
N ASP A 111 3.11 12.92 9.95
CA ASP A 111 3.89 14.14 9.82
C ASP A 111 5.39 13.90 9.66
N VAL A 112 5.80 12.65 9.48
CA VAL A 112 7.20 12.31 9.25
C VAL A 112 7.61 12.76 7.85
N ARG A 113 8.81 13.34 7.75
CA ARG A 113 9.37 13.73 6.47
C ARG A 113 9.65 12.51 5.62
N TYR A 114 9.27 12.59 4.36
CA TYR A 114 9.53 11.53 3.38
C TYR A 114 11.02 11.17 3.30
N GLU A 115 11.87 12.17 3.42
CA GLU A 115 13.33 12.01 3.46
C GLU A 115 13.77 11.06 4.58
N SER A 116 13.18 11.17 5.75
CA SER A 116 13.50 10.28 6.88
C SER A 116 13.16 8.83 6.57
N VAL A 117 12.04 8.60 5.90
CA VAL A 117 11.63 7.25 5.47
C VAL A 117 12.62 6.69 4.45
N LEU A 118 13.03 7.51 3.49
CA LEU A 118 14.00 7.09 2.47
C LEU A 118 15.35 6.76 3.08
N GLU A 119 15.80 7.52 4.06
CA GLU A 119 17.05 7.25 4.75
C GLU A 119 17.02 5.87 5.45
N VAL A 120 15.92 5.55 6.11
CA VAL A 120 15.76 4.26 6.77
C VAL A 120 15.70 3.14 5.74
N MET A 121 14.97 3.33 4.66
CA MET A 121 14.91 2.33 3.58
C MET A 121 16.28 2.06 2.98
N ASP A 122 17.04 3.12 2.71
CA ASP A 122 18.37 3.01 2.16
C ASP A 122 19.32 2.27 3.11
N MET A 123 19.24 2.60 4.38
CA MET A 123 20.02 1.92 5.42
C MET A 123 19.69 0.42 5.47
N LEU A 124 18.42 0.06 5.36
CA LEU A 124 18.02 -1.33 5.35
C LEU A 124 18.52 -2.06 4.10
N GLN A 125 18.46 -1.41 2.95
CA GLN A 125 18.96 -1.98 1.71
C GLN A 125 20.48 -2.19 1.73
N GLN A 126 21.22 -1.26 2.30
CA GLN A 126 22.67 -1.38 2.46
C GLN A 126 23.05 -2.55 3.36
N ASN A 127 22.19 -2.93 4.27
CA ASN A 127 22.39 -4.05 5.17
C ASN A 127 21.81 -5.37 4.64
N GLN A 128 21.52 -5.41 3.35
CA GLN A 128 21.05 -6.61 2.64
C GLN A 128 19.70 -7.15 3.14
N VAL A 129 18.83 -6.28 3.61
CA VAL A 129 17.46 -6.66 3.94
C VAL A 129 16.68 -6.84 2.64
N ARG A 130 16.26 -8.05 2.34
CA ARG A 130 15.59 -8.37 1.08
C ARG A 130 14.12 -7.98 1.09
N LYS A 131 13.44 -8.13 2.21
CA LYS A 131 12.01 -7.91 2.34
C LYS A 131 11.76 -6.69 3.21
N VAL A 132 11.54 -5.55 2.57
CA VAL A 132 11.19 -4.31 3.25
C VAL A 132 9.80 -3.88 2.78
N GLY A 133 8.89 -3.68 3.72
CA GLY A 133 7.56 -3.20 3.44
C GLY A 133 7.31 -1.86 4.11
N LEU A 134 6.42 -1.09 3.54
CA LEU A 134 5.92 0.15 4.14
C LEU A 134 4.51 -0.08 4.64
N LEU A 135 4.30 0.24 5.90
CA LEU A 135 2.98 0.18 6.50
C LEU A 135 2.43 1.60 6.57
N ALA A 136 1.45 1.88 5.73
CA ALA A 136 0.73 3.13 5.80
C ALA A 136 -0.30 3.03 6.91
N LYS A 137 -0.14 3.85 7.95
CA LYS A 137 -1.17 3.93 8.97
C LYS A 137 -2.38 4.67 8.40
N PRO A 138 -3.57 4.07 8.44
CA PRO A 138 -4.75 4.82 8.04
C PRO A 138 -4.92 6.01 8.96
N ARG A 139 -5.38 7.11 8.39
CA ARG A 139 -5.75 8.30 9.16
C ARG A 139 -6.70 7.88 10.27
N SER A 140 -6.27 8.02 11.51
CA SER A 140 -7.23 7.83 12.59
C SER A 140 -8.30 8.90 12.51
N PRO A 141 -9.57 8.51 12.70
CA PRO A 141 -10.67 9.47 12.69
C PRO A 141 -10.56 10.49 13.80
#